data_c48253d82b6bb7b618b6b6e3854e5855
#
_entry.id   c48253d82b6bb7b618b6b6e3854e5855
#
_cell.length_a   1.000
_cell.length_b   1.000
_cell.length_c   1.000
_cell.angle_alpha   90.00
_cell.angle_beta   90.00
_cell.angle_gamma   90.00
#
_symmetry.space_group_name_H-M   'P 1'
#
loop_
_entity.id
_entity.type
_entity.pdbx_description
1 polymer ?
#
loop_
_entity_poly.entity_id
_entity_poly.type
_entity_poly.pdbx_seq_one_letter_code
_entity_poly.pdbx_strand_id
1 'polypeptide(L)'
;NVIVGFIDTGVDYTHSAFLTRDKRTRILALWDQNIQTGQPPFDLSYGSVYFEEDINQALCASTPFEVVPSNDEIGHGTALAGIACGSSIPEQDFSGAAPLSQIAVVKLKPAKQYLREIFYHTSNEPVFQETDIMMAIRFFTLLAREQKKPLVLCLGLGTNQGAHSGRSYLAKMFTELSNYWGFHPVIAAGNEAGKAHHFFS
;
A
#
# COMPACT_ATOMS: atom_id res chain seq x y z
N ASN A 1 11.48 1.69 -16.15
CA ASN A 1 11.19 1.81 -14.73
C ASN A 1 10.01 0.92 -14.36
N VAL A 2 10.02 0.38 -13.14
CA VAL A 2 8.95 -0.43 -12.56
C VAL A 2 8.22 0.39 -11.50
N ILE A 3 6.92 0.15 -11.34
CA ILE A 3 6.14 0.65 -10.19
C ILE A 3 6.15 -0.42 -9.12
N VAL A 4 6.50 -0.05 -7.90
CA VAL A 4 6.29 -0.89 -6.71
C VAL A 4 5.12 -0.30 -5.93
N GLY A 5 4.04 -1.05 -5.85
CA GLY A 5 2.81 -0.67 -5.17
C GLY A 5 2.74 -1.28 -3.77
N PHE A 6 2.24 -0.52 -2.81
CA PHE A 6 2.04 -0.98 -1.43
C PHE A 6 0.58 -0.81 -1.03
N ILE A 7 -0.02 -1.89 -0.52
CA ILE A 7 -1.35 -1.88 0.10
C ILE A 7 -1.12 -2.09 1.59
N ASP A 8 -1.23 -1.00 2.38
CA ASP A 8 -0.82 -1.02 3.78
C ASP A 8 -1.47 0.12 4.60
N THR A 9 -0.83 0.51 5.73
CA THR A 9 -1.28 1.55 6.65
C THR A 9 -1.06 2.98 6.16
N GLY A 10 -0.39 3.15 5.03
CA GLY A 10 -0.03 4.44 4.45
C GLY A 10 1.46 4.60 4.24
N VAL A 11 1.90 5.82 4.11
CA VAL A 11 3.32 6.19 4.02
C VAL A 11 3.53 7.61 4.56
N ASP A 12 4.58 7.81 5.32
CA ASP A 12 5.11 9.16 5.57
C ASP A 12 5.87 9.64 4.32
N TYR A 13 5.15 10.32 3.44
CA TYR A 13 5.71 10.79 2.18
C TYR A 13 6.78 11.87 2.33
N THR A 14 6.92 12.46 3.53
CA THR A 14 7.94 13.47 3.83
C THR A 14 9.30 12.85 4.19
N HIS A 15 9.31 11.54 4.48
CA HIS A 15 10.52 10.84 4.87
C HIS A 15 11.56 10.82 3.74
N SER A 16 12.82 11.11 4.07
CA SER A 16 13.93 11.25 3.12
C SER A 16 14.17 10.01 2.24
N ALA A 17 13.82 8.81 2.72
CA ALA A 17 13.90 7.57 1.96
C ALA A 17 13.01 7.56 0.71
N PHE A 18 12.02 8.43 0.59
CA PHE A 18 11.12 8.51 -0.58
C PHE A 18 11.40 9.70 -1.47
N LEU A 19 12.48 10.42 -1.20
CA LEU A 19 12.87 11.61 -1.95
C LEU A 19 14.06 11.32 -2.87
N THR A 20 14.11 12.06 -3.96
CA THR A 20 15.29 12.19 -4.81
C THR A 20 16.34 13.09 -4.14
N ARG A 21 17.55 13.16 -4.72
CA ARG A 21 18.60 14.12 -4.27
C ARG A 21 18.14 15.58 -4.34
N ASP A 22 17.25 15.90 -5.28
CA ASP A 22 16.66 17.23 -5.46
C ASP A 22 15.42 17.45 -4.57
N LYS A 23 15.22 16.58 -3.56
CA LYS A 23 14.11 16.65 -2.61
C LYS A 23 12.71 16.54 -3.24
N ARG A 24 12.61 15.98 -4.44
CA ARG A 24 11.33 15.65 -5.07
C ARG A 24 10.89 14.27 -4.65
N THR A 25 9.59 14.06 -4.56
CA THR A 25 9.04 12.74 -4.25
C THR A 25 9.34 11.70 -5.34
N ARG A 26 9.48 10.45 -4.94
CA ARG A 26 9.48 9.26 -5.81
C ARG A 26 8.14 8.53 -5.78
N ILE A 27 7.19 9.06 -4.99
CA ILE A 27 5.84 8.53 -4.91
C ILE A 27 5.04 9.08 -6.09
N LEU A 28 4.68 8.18 -7.00
CA LEU A 28 3.90 8.48 -8.20
C LEU A 28 2.44 8.79 -7.87
N ALA A 29 1.87 8.04 -6.89
CA ALA A 29 0.51 8.22 -6.45
C ALA A 29 0.33 7.67 -5.02
N LEU A 30 -0.47 8.38 -4.23
CA LEU A 30 -0.90 8.01 -2.88
C LEU A 30 -2.43 8.10 -2.84
N TRP A 31 -3.10 6.95 -2.71
CA TRP A 31 -4.54 6.90 -2.49
C TRP A 31 -4.86 6.62 -1.04
N ASP A 32 -5.43 7.59 -0.35
CA ASP A 32 -5.93 7.42 1.02
C ASP A 32 -7.42 7.11 0.98
N GLN A 33 -7.79 5.91 1.39
CA GLN A 33 -9.18 5.47 1.41
C GLN A 33 -10.01 6.11 2.54
N ASN A 34 -9.36 6.76 3.52
CA ASN A 34 -10.05 7.42 4.65
C ASN A 34 -10.52 8.82 4.30
N ILE A 35 -9.74 9.56 3.54
CA ILE A 35 -9.97 10.98 3.24
C ILE A 35 -10.99 11.09 2.10
N GLN A 36 -12.09 11.81 2.35
CA GLN A 36 -13.17 11.97 1.36
C GLN A 36 -13.27 13.40 0.81
N THR A 37 -12.31 14.26 1.14
CA THR A 37 -12.34 15.69 0.76
C THR A 37 -11.69 15.99 -0.59
N GLY A 38 -10.88 15.05 -1.12
CA GLY A 38 -10.24 15.16 -2.43
C GLY A 38 -10.99 14.37 -3.51
N GLN A 39 -10.32 14.15 -4.63
CA GLN A 39 -10.88 13.40 -5.76
C GLN A 39 -10.58 11.90 -5.61
N PRO A 40 -11.58 11.02 -5.81
CA PRO A 40 -11.34 9.59 -5.93
C PRO A 40 -10.49 9.29 -7.18
N PRO A 41 -9.67 8.21 -7.16
CA PRO A 41 -8.87 7.85 -8.32
C PRO A 41 -9.71 7.14 -9.40
N PHE A 42 -9.47 7.48 -10.67
CA PHE A 42 -10.06 6.83 -11.83
C PHE A 42 -11.59 6.79 -11.79
N ASP A 43 -12.17 5.58 -11.90
CA ASP A 43 -13.61 5.31 -11.81
C ASP A 43 -14.05 4.82 -10.41
N LEU A 44 -13.19 4.97 -9.41
CA LEU A 44 -13.51 4.64 -8.03
C LEU A 44 -14.35 5.75 -7.39
N SER A 45 -15.11 5.43 -6.35
CA SER A 45 -16.14 6.33 -5.81
C SER A 45 -15.83 6.87 -4.41
N TYR A 46 -14.63 6.60 -3.86
CA TYR A 46 -14.27 7.01 -2.51
C TYR A 46 -12.76 7.19 -2.33
N GLY A 47 -12.39 7.79 -1.22
CA GLY A 47 -11.00 8.12 -0.91
C GLY A 47 -10.52 9.36 -1.68
N SER A 48 -9.30 9.76 -1.40
CA SER A 48 -8.63 10.86 -2.09
C SER A 48 -7.30 10.39 -2.64
N VAL A 49 -7.02 10.68 -3.91
CA VAL A 49 -5.74 10.40 -4.53
C VAL A 49 -4.91 11.67 -4.63
N TYR A 50 -3.62 11.53 -4.35
CA TYR A 50 -2.61 12.56 -4.49
C TYR A 50 -1.52 12.03 -5.42
N PHE A 51 -1.24 12.75 -6.49
CA PHE A 51 -0.20 12.41 -7.46
C PHE A 51 1.13 13.07 -7.13
N GLU A 52 2.16 12.74 -7.88
CA GLU A 52 3.51 13.27 -7.70
C GLU A 52 3.55 14.80 -7.57
N GLU A 53 2.73 15.51 -8.36
CA GLU A 53 2.67 16.98 -8.34
C GLU A 53 2.11 17.51 -7.03
N ASP A 54 1.03 16.92 -6.52
CA ASP A 54 0.41 17.31 -5.24
C ASP A 54 1.38 17.08 -4.08
N ILE A 55 2.06 15.94 -4.08
CA ILE A 55 3.04 15.59 -3.05
C ILE A 55 4.24 16.54 -3.11
N ASN A 56 4.74 16.85 -4.30
CA ASN A 56 5.85 17.82 -4.45
C ASN A 56 5.42 19.23 -4.01
N GLN A 57 4.18 19.63 -4.25
CA GLN A 57 3.64 20.90 -3.74
C GLN A 57 3.59 20.89 -2.21
N ALA A 58 3.13 19.80 -1.60
CA ALA A 58 3.12 19.63 -0.15
C ALA A 58 4.52 19.71 0.44
N LEU A 59 5.51 19.06 -0.17
CA LEU A 59 6.90 19.07 0.28
C LEU A 59 7.55 20.47 0.26
N CYS A 60 7.04 21.38 -0.56
CA CYS A 60 7.49 22.78 -0.60
C CYS A 60 6.80 23.66 0.45
N ALA A 61 5.71 23.19 1.08
CA ALA A 61 4.98 23.95 2.07
C ALA A 61 5.63 23.86 3.47
N SER A 62 5.39 24.87 4.31
CA SER A 62 5.82 24.85 5.71
C SER A 62 5.10 23.77 6.55
N THR A 63 3.89 23.40 6.14
CA THR A 63 3.04 22.41 6.78
C THR A 63 2.55 21.39 5.72
N PRO A 64 3.40 20.41 5.33
CA PRO A 64 3.08 19.47 4.23
C PRO A 64 1.74 18.75 4.39
N PHE A 65 1.42 18.31 5.61
CA PHE A 65 0.19 17.58 5.91
C PHE A 65 -1.10 18.43 5.91
N GLU A 66 -1.00 19.76 5.79
CA GLU A 66 -2.16 20.60 5.49
C GLU A 66 -2.50 20.60 4.00
N VAL A 67 -1.52 20.32 3.13
CA VAL A 67 -1.68 20.24 1.67
C VAL A 67 -2.08 18.82 1.25
N VAL A 68 -1.33 17.81 1.70
CA VAL A 68 -1.64 16.38 1.51
C VAL A 68 -1.82 15.75 2.90
N PRO A 69 -3.05 15.64 3.41
CA PRO A 69 -3.31 15.25 4.79
C PRO A 69 -3.18 13.74 5.08
N SER A 70 -2.70 12.97 4.12
CA SER A 70 -2.44 11.54 4.30
C SER A 70 -1.08 11.32 4.96
N ASN A 71 -1.06 10.55 6.03
CA ASN A 71 0.15 10.14 6.74
C ASN A 71 0.08 8.65 7.12
N ASP A 72 1.15 8.10 7.69
CA ASP A 72 1.19 6.75 8.26
C ASP A 72 1.36 6.82 9.77
N GLU A 73 0.27 6.82 10.50
CA GLU A 73 0.26 6.93 11.98
C GLU A 73 0.79 5.66 12.66
N ILE A 74 0.80 4.52 11.96
CA ILE A 74 1.23 3.21 12.46
C ILE A 74 2.71 2.97 12.13
N GLY A 75 3.17 3.46 10.98
CA GLY A 75 4.54 3.32 10.51
C GLY A 75 4.85 2.02 9.77
N HIS A 76 3.92 1.06 9.72
CA HIS A 76 4.15 -0.24 9.08
C HIS A 76 4.35 -0.11 7.57
N GLY A 77 3.46 0.59 6.88
CA GLY A 77 3.57 0.81 5.43
C GLY A 77 4.80 1.64 5.06
N THR A 78 5.16 2.63 5.88
CA THR A 78 6.37 3.44 5.72
C THR A 78 7.63 2.57 5.81
N ALA A 79 7.71 1.71 6.84
CA ALA A 79 8.83 0.79 7.02
C ALA A 79 8.95 -0.19 5.86
N LEU A 80 7.84 -0.80 5.44
CA LEU A 80 7.78 -1.75 4.33
C LEU A 80 8.23 -1.11 3.02
N ALA A 81 7.70 0.08 2.70
CA ALA A 81 8.08 0.83 1.50
C ALA A 81 9.55 1.26 1.55
N GLY A 82 10.06 1.65 2.72
CA GLY A 82 11.45 2.01 2.94
C GLY A 82 12.40 0.85 2.66
N ILE A 83 12.15 -0.33 3.22
CA ILE A 83 12.96 -1.54 3.01
C ILE A 83 12.96 -1.95 1.53
N ALA A 84 11.80 -1.88 0.88
CA ALA A 84 11.68 -2.29 -0.52
C ALA A 84 12.26 -1.26 -1.49
N CYS A 85 11.97 0.03 -1.30
CA CYS A 85 12.18 1.06 -2.31
C CYS A 85 12.91 2.31 -1.81
N GLY A 86 13.35 2.34 -0.55
CA GLY A 86 14.00 3.53 0.02
C GLY A 86 15.19 4.00 -0.82
N SER A 87 15.31 5.30 -1.00
CA SER A 87 16.47 5.93 -1.63
C SER A 87 17.76 5.58 -0.88
N SER A 88 18.86 5.49 -1.59
CA SER A 88 20.16 5.31 -0.94
C SER A 88 20.51 6.55 -0.10
N ILE A 89 20.80 6.32 1.18
CA ILE A 89 21.22 7.34 2.15
C ILE A 89 22.59 6.90 2.69
N PRO A 90 23.68 7.27 1.99
CA PRO A 90 25.03 6.78 2.32
C PRO A 90 25.45 7.10 3.75
N GLU A 91 25.01 8.23 4.29
CA GLU A 91 25.33 8.67 5.65
C GLU A 91 24.73 7.76 6.74
N GLN A 92 23.74 6.97 6.38
CA GLN A 92 23.06 6.01 7.26
C GLN A 92 23.37 4.55 6.91
N ASP A 93 24.23 4.31 5.91
CA ASP A 93 24.49 2.99 5.33
C ASP A 93 23.19 2.24 4.95
N PHE A 94 22.24 2.99 4.41
CA PHE A 94 20.90 2.50 4.08
C PHE A 94 20.61 2.62 2.59
N SER A 95 20.02 1.57 2.03
CA SER A 95 19.39 1.57 0.72
C SER A 95 18.30 0.50 0.69
N GLY A 96 17.14 0.84 0.15
CA GLY A 96 16.12 -0.17 -0.17
C GLY A 96 16.59 -1.11 -1.27
N ALA A 97 15.90 -2.23 -1.42
CA ALA A 97 16.23 -3.25 -2.44
C ALA A 97 16.08 -2.72 -3.88
N ALA A 98 15.14 -1.81 -4.11
CA ALA A 98 14.86 -1.21 -5.43
C ALA A 98 14.85 0.34 -5.36
N PRO A 99 16.00 0.99 -5.07
CA PRO A 99 16.05 2.42 -4.76
C PRO A 99 15.74 3.35 -5.95
N LEU A 100 15.64 2.81 -7.16
CA LEU A 100 15.34 3.56 -8.38
C LEU A 100 13.92 3.29 -8.92
N SER A 101 13.12 2.47 -8.23
CA SER A 101 11.73 2.22 -8.62
C SER A 101 10.85 3.44 -8.34
N GLN A 102 9.74 3.54 -9.07
CA GLN A 102 8.64 4.44 -8.69
C GLN A 102 7.78 3.77 -7.63
N ILE A 103 7.29 4.55 -6.69
CA ILE A 103 6.51 4.08 -5.55
C ILE A 103 5.06 4.49 -5.75
N ALA A 104 4.12 3.63 -5.44
CA ALA A 104 2.72 4.02 -5.31
C ALA A 104 2.13 3.34 -4.07
N VAL A 105 1.26 4.04 -3.35
CA VAL A 105 0.77 3.57 -2.06
C VAL A 105 -0.75 3.70 -1.99
N VAL A 106 -1.39 2.69 -1.43
CA VAL A 106 -2.78 2.76 -0.97
C VAL A 106 -2.79 2.63 0.54
N LYS A 107 -3.23 3.70 1.22
CA LYS A 107 -3.56 3.67 2.64
C LYS A 107 -4.97 3.12 2.79
N LEU A 108 -5.05 1.91 3.37
CA LEU A 108 -6.33 1.26 3.62
C LEU A 108 -7.13 1.97 4.71
N LYS A 109 -8.44 2.02 4.55
CA LYS A 109 -9.32 2.45 5.62
C LYS A 109 -9.59 1.31 6.60
N PRO A 110 -9.75 1.58 7.90
CA PRO A 110 -10.11 0.58 8.88
C PRO A 110 -11.43 -0.10 8.55
N ALA A 111 -11.53 -1.38 8.89
CA ALA A 111 -12.78 -2.12 8.78
C ALA A 111 -13.86 -1.47 9.64
N LYS A 112 -15.09 -1.46 9.12
CA LYS A 112 -16.24 -0.89 9.80
C LYS A 112 -16.50 -1.59 11.14
N GLN A 113 -16.97 -0.86 12.13
CA GLN A 113 -17.16 -1.34 13.49
C GLN A 113 -18.04 -2.62 13.55
N TYR A 114 -19.12 -2.69 12.79
CA TYR A 114 -19.97 -3.87 12.77
C TYR A 114 -19.26 -5.13 12.26
N LEU A 115 -18.27 -5.00 11.34
CA LEU A 115 -17.48 -6.14 10.90
C LEU A 115 -16.55 -6.62 12.01
N ARG A 116 -15.92 -5.69 12.74
CA ARG A 116 -15.10 -6.04 13.91
C ARG A 116 -15.92 -6.81 14.93
N GLU A 117 -17.17 -6.42 15.17
CA GLU A 117 -18.10 -7.08 16.09
C GLU A 117 -18.49 -8.49 15.60
N ILE A 118 -18.89 -8.63 14.31
CA ILE A 118 -19.24 -9.92 13.70
C ILE A 118 -18.09 -10.92 13.79
N PHE A 119 -16.86 -10.46 13.59
CA PHE A 119 -15.67 -11.31 13.64
C PHE A 119 -15.03 -11.37 15.03
N TYR A 120 -15.71 -10.88 16.07
CA TYR A 120 -15.24 -10.89 17.47
C TYR A 120 -13.84 -10.31 17.64
N HIS A 121 -13.50 -9.30 16.81
CA HIS A 121 -12.22 -8.63 16.90
C HIS A 121 -12.24 -7.61 18.05
N THR A 122 -11.65 -7.98 19.20
CA THR A 122 -11.66 -7.18 20.43
C THR A 122 -10.38 -6.39 20.67
N SER A 123 -9.32 -6.64 19.91
CA SER A 123 -8.06 -5.89 20.04
C SER A 123 -8.14 -4.51 19.39
N ASN A 124 -7.21 -3.64 19.77
CA ASN A 124 -7.07 -2.32 19.14
C ASN A 124 -6.23 -2.36 17.86
N GLU A 125 -5.75 -3.53 17.45
CA GLU A 125 -4.97 -3.69 16.24
C GLU A 125 -5.78 -3.27 15.01
N PRO A 126 -5.13 -2.66 14.03
CA PRO A 126 -5.79 -2.29 12.80
C PRO A 126 -6.22 -3.53 12.01
N VAL A 127 -7.47 -3.55 11.61
CA VAL A 127 -8.01 -4.58 10.70
C VAL A 127 -8.63 -3.91 9.49
N PHE A 128 -8.52 -4.55 8.36
CA PHE A 128 -8.94 -4.02 7.07
C PHE A 128 -9.96 -4.95 6.41
N GLN A 129 -10.76 -4.37 5.53
CA GLN A 129 -11.81 -5.08 4.83
C GLN A 129 -11.28 -5.62 3.50
N GLU A 130 -11.54 -6.91 3.21
CA GLU A 130 -11.04 -7.55 1.97
C GLU A 130 -11.47 -6.80 0.70
N THR A 131 -12.68 -6.27 0.67
CA THR A 131 -13.16 -5.49 -0.48
C THR A 131 -12.35 -4.21 -0.73
N ASP A 132 -11.84 -3.58 0.32
CA ASP A 132 -11.00 -2.39 0.19
C ASP A 132 -9.60 -2.73 -0.34
N ILE A 133 -9.10 -3.92 -0.01
CA ILE A 133 -7.88 -4.48 -0.61
C ILE A 133 -8.11 -4.78 -2.10
N MET A 134 -9.25 -5.38 -2.46
CA MET A 134 -9.60 -5.63 -3.87
C MET A 134 -9.71 -4.32 -4.68
N MET A 135 -10.27 -3.28 -4.09
CA MET A 135 -10.33 -1.95 -4.74
C MET A 135 -8.94 -1.33 -4.88
N ALA A 136 -8.04 -1.55 -3.90
CA ALA A 136 -6.64 -1.14 -4.01
C ALA A 136 -5.91 -1.85 -5.16
N ILE A 137 -6.14 -3.14 -5.34
CA ILE A 137 -5.59 -3.90 -6.47
C ILE A 137 -6.11 -3.34 -7.81
N ARG A 138 -7.41 -2.99 -7.89
CA ARG A 138 -7.99 -2.34 -9.06
C ARG A 138 -7.30 -1.00 -9.36
N PHE A 139 -7.13 -0.16 -8.35
CA PHE A 139 -6.39 1.11 -8.47
C PHE A 139 -5.00 0.89 -9.09
N PHE A 140 -4.22 -0.03 -8.54
CA PHE A 140 -2.87 -0.30 -9.05
C PHE A 140 -2.88 -0.83 -10.48
N THR A 141 -3.85 -1.66 -10.84
CA THR A 141 -4.00 -2.18 -12.20
C THR A 141 -4.29 -1.06 -13.20
N LEU A 142 -5.14 -0.11 -12.82
CA LEU A 142 -5.46 1.06 -13.65
C LEU A 142 -4.25 2.00 -13.77
N LEU A 143 -3.57 2.27 -12.65
CA LEU A 143 -2.37 3.11 -12.62
C LEU A 143 -1.25 2.52 -13.49
N ALA A 144 -0.95 1.22 -13.37
CA ALA A 144 0.08 0.56 -14.16
C ALA A 144 -0.24 0.58 -15.65
N ARG A 145 -1.52 0.41 -16.01
CA ARG A 145 -1.99 0.48 -17.41
C ARG A 145 -1.83 1.90 -17.97
N GLU A 146 -2.23 2.92 -17.22
CA GLU A 146 -2.09 4.32 -17.63
C GLU A 146 -0.62 4.69 -17.81
N GLN A 147 0.23 4.30 -16.87
CA GLN A 147 1.66 4.55 -16.89
C GLN A 147 2.42 3.67 -17.89
N LYS A 148 1.79 2.62 -18.44
CA LYS A 148 2.40 1.63 -19.33
C LYS A 148 3.67 1.01 -18.75
N LYS A 149 3.65 0.69 -17.45
CA LYS A 149 4.78 0.18 -16.68
C LYS A 149 4.43 -1.15 -15.99
N PRO A 150 5.41 -2.04 -15.83
CA PRO A 150 5.22 -3.22 -15.00
C PRO A 150 5.01 -2.81 -13.55
N LEU A 151 4.28 -3.65 -12.82
CA LEU A 151 3.89 -3.45 -11.43
C LEU A 151 4.33 -4.64 -10.59
N VAL A 152 5.05 -4.36 -9.52
CA VAL A 152 5.24 -5.26 -8.38
C VAL A 152 4.32 -4.77 -7.27
N LEU A 153 3.38 -5.60 -6.83
CA LEU A 153 2.39 -5.22 -5.82
C LEU A 153 2.67 -5.95 -4.52
N CYS A 154 3.02 -5.20 -3.48
CA CYS A 154 3.27 -5.70 -2.14
C CYS A 154 2.02 -5.58 -1.26
N LEU A 155 1.56 -6.70 -0.71
CA LEU A 155 0.54 -6.78 0.33
C LEU A 155 1.21 -7.25 1.63
N GLY A 156 1.53 -6.31 2.52
CA GLY A 156 2.18 -6.54 3.82
C GLY A 156 1.23 -7.05 4.91
N LEU A 157 0.01 -7.43 4.54
CA LEU A 157 -1.06 -7.82 5.43
C LEU A 157 -1.47 -9.26 5.16
N GLY A 158 -1.99 -9.92 6.19
CA GLY A 158 -2.42 -11.31 6.09
C GLY A 158 -3.75 -11.56 6.82
N THR A 159 -4.27 -12.77 6.65
CA THR A 159 -5.45 -13.27 7.36
C THR A 159 -5.36 -14.77 7.54
N ASN A 160 -5.88 -15.27 8.66
CA ASN A 160 -6.06 -16.69 8.91
C ASN A 160 -7.48 -17.18 8.58
N GLN A 161 -8.30 -16.30 8.01
CA GLN A 161 -9.67 -16.65 7.64
C GLN A 161 -9.72 -17.37 6.29
N GLY A 162 -10.71 -18.25 6.17
CA GLY A 162 -11.02 -18.95 4.94
C GLY A 162 -10.38 -20.32 4.82
N ALA A 163 -10.59 -20.97 3.69
CA ALA A 163 -10.27 -22.37 3.47
C ALA A 163 -8.79 -22.64 3.16
N HIS A 164 -7.92 -21.64 3.13
CA HIS A 164 -6.48 -21.71 2.78
C HIS A 164 -6.18 -22.49 1.47
N SER A 165 -7.19 -22.62 0.61
CA SER A 165 -7.14 -23.40 -0.62
C SER A 165 -6.94 -22.56 -1.88
N GLY A 166 -6.67 -21.25 -1.73
CA GLY A 166 -6.57 -20.32 -2.85
C GLY A 166 -7.90 -20.01 -3.56
N ARG A 167 -9.05 -20.37 -2.95
CA ARG A 167 -10.38 -20.22 -3.57
C ARG A 167 -11.15 -18.97 -3.14
N SER A 168 -10.61 -18.16 -2.22
CA SER A 168 -11.21 -16.86 -1.87
C SER A 168 -11.23 -15.93 -3.08
N TYR A 169 -12.12 -14.94 -3.07
CA TYR A 169 -12.20 -13.97 -4.17
C TYR A 169 -10.89 -13.18 -4.32
N LEU A 170 -10.27 -12.79 -3.23
CA LEU A 170 -8.98 -12.11 -3.23
C LEU A 170 -7.88 -13.00 -3.83
N ALA A 171 -7.80 -14.29 -3.41
CA ALA A 171 -6.82 -15.22 -3.95
C ALA A 171 -7.00 -15.45 -5.45
N LYS A 172 -8.25 -15.59 -5.93
CA LYS A 172 -8.55 -15.69 -7.36
C LYS A 172 -8.13 -14.45 -8.13
N MET A 173 -8.39 -13.26 -7.58
CA MET A 173 -8.00 -11.99 -8.19
C MET A 173 -6.48 -11.92 -8.36
N PHE A 174 -5.70 -12.28 -7.34
CA PHE A 174 -4.25 -12.34 -7.44
C PHE A 174 -3.78 -13.38 -8.46
N THR A 175 -4.39 -14.57 -8.48
CA THR A 175 -4.07 -15.62 -9.44
C THR A 175 -4.33 -15.17 -10.86
N GLU A 176 -5.47 -14.56 -11.14
CA GLU A 176 -5.80 -14.04 -12.46
C GLU A 176 -4.83 -12.95 -12.90
N LEU A 177 -4.56 -11.98 -12.03
CA LEU A 177 -3.66 -10.87 -12.34
C LEU A 177 -2.21 -11.32 -12.53
N SER A 178 -1.74 -12.33 -11.80
CA SER A 178 -0.39 -12.88 -11.96
C SER A 178 -0.14 -13.55 -13.32
N ASN A 179 -1.21 -13.90 -14.05
CA ASN A 179 -1.11 -14.40 -15.42
C ASN A 179 -0.87 -13.29 -16.47
N TYR A 180 -1.06 -12.02 -16.09
CA TYR A 180 -0.76 -10.92 -17.00
C TYR A 180 0.72 -10.54 -16.92
N TRP A 181 1.32 -10.41 -18.10
CA TRP A 181 2.71 -9.97 -18.19
C TRP A 181 2.90 -8.58 -17.56
N GLY A 182 3.92 -8.47 -16.70
CA GLY A 182 4.25 -7.23 -16.01
C GLY A 182 3.48 -6.99 -14.70
N PHE A 183 2.70 -7.96 -14.21
CA PHE A 183 2.09 -7.91 -12.87
C PHE A 183 2.70 -8.99 -11.96
N HIS A 184 3.29 -8.58 -10.84
CA HIS A 184 3.94 -9.49 -9.89
C HIS A 184 3.47 -9.21 -8.45
N PRO A 185 2.53 -10.00 -7.90
CA PRO A 185 2.11 -9.86 -6.52
C PRO A 185 3.15 -10.47 -5.56
N VAL A 186 3.40 -9.78 -4.47
CA VAL A 186 4.22 -10.23 -3.33
C VAL A 186 3.37 -10.12 -2.08
N ILE A 187 3.10 -11.25 -1.44
CA ILE A 187 2.17 -11.33 -0.31
C ILE A 187 2.94 -11.85 0.92
N ALA A 188 2.75 -11.21 2.06
CA ALA A 188 3.35 -11.64 3.31
C ALA A 188 2.82 -13.02 3.75
N ALA A 189 3.72 -13.87 4.23
CA ALA A 189 3.36 -15.18 4.76
C ALA A 189 2.69 -15.12 6.15
N GLY A 190 2.71 -13.96 6.81
CA GLY A 190 2.22 -13.75 8.17
C GLY A 190 3.27 -13.94 9.24
N ASN A 191 2.95 -13.50 10.46
CA ASN A 191 3.87 -13.48 11.61
C ASN A 191 3.51 -14.54 12.68
N GLU A 192 2.67 -15.52 12.35
CA GLU A 192 2.01 -16.37 13.32
C GLU A 192 2.53 -17.82 13.36
N ALA A 193 3.75 -18.05 12.84
CA ALA A 193 4.36 -19.39 12.75
C ALA A 193 4.39 -20.15 14.10
N GLY A 194 4.53 -19.44 15.22
CA GLY A 194 4.53 -20.03 16.57
C GLY A 194 3.15 -20.25 17.21
N LYS A 195 2.05 -19.89 16.52
CA LYS A 195 0.69 -19.89 17.11
C LYS A 195 -0.15 -21.12 16.78
N ALA A 196 0.44 -22.10 16.09
CA ALA A 196 -0.22 -23.37 15.73
C ALA A 196 -1.60 -23.19 15.04
N HIS A 197 -1.72 -22.19 14.16
CA HIS A 197 -2.96 -21.93 13.42
C HIS A 197 -3.17 -22.91 12.26
N HIS A 198 -2.23 -23.81 12.00
CA HIS A 198 -2.32 -24.86 10.98
C HIS A 198 -2.37 -26.23 11.62
N PHE A 199 -3.31 -27.03 11.16
CA PHE A 199 -3.41 -28.43 11.50
C PHE A 199 -3.14 -29.26 10.24
N PHE A 200 -2.22 -30.23 10.36
CA PHE A 200 -1.98 -31.23 9.33
C PHE A 200 -2.56 -32.55 9.82
N SER A 201 -3.53 -33.10 9.08
CA SER A 201 -4.14 -34.42 9.36
C SER A 201 -3.59 -35.47 8.39
#